data_ad92171283704d931c17ff63085faab8
#
_entry.id   ad92171283704d931c17ff63085faab8
#
_cell.length_a   1.000
_cell.length_b   1.000
_cell.length_c   1.000
_cell.angle_alpha   90.00
_cell.angle_beta   90.00
_cell.angle_gamma   90.00
#
_symmetry.space_group_name_H-M   'P 1'
#
loop_
_entity.id
_entity.type
_entity.pdbx_description
1 polymer ?
#
loop_
_entity_poly.entity_id
_entity_poly.type
_entity_poly.pdbx_seq_one_letter_code
_entity_poly.pdbx_strand_id
1 'polypeptide(L)'
;MAKFINLTPHALALNSGEVIPASGNVARVKASFSEFDADGICRQVFGDVEGLPAAENGTLYIVSALVLAALKGSRSDVVAPATGHPLCIRENGMIKSVPGFVQ
;
A
#
# COMPACT_ATOMS: atom_id res chain seq x y z
N MET A 1 -3.20 20.13 8.27
CA MET A 1 -2.71 19.27 7.18
C MET A 1 -2.37 17.90 7.69
N ALA A 2 -2.67 16.87 6.92
CA ALA A 2 -2.34 15.52 7.31
C ALA A 2 -0.84 15.27 7.17
N LYS A 3 -0.28 14.57 8.13
CA LYS A 3 1.09 14.06 8.05
C LYS A 3 1.05 12.68 7.40
N PHE A 4 1.86 12.46 6.38
CA PHE A 4 1.97 11.16 5.72
C PHE A 4 3.17 10.39 6.24
N ILE A 5 2.95 9.14 6.60
CA ILE A 5 4.02 8.18 6.93
C ILE A 5 3.98 7.07 5.89
N ASN A 6 5.07 6.95 5.14
CA ASN A 6 5.18 5.98 4.05
C ASN A 6 5.66 4.63 4.59
N LEU A 7 4.75 3.67 4.66
CA LEU A 7 5.03 2.30 5.12
C LEU A 7 5.24 1.34 3.95
N THR A 8 5.64 1.86 2.79
CA THR A 8 6.07 1.07 1.65
C THR A 8 7.60 1.03 1.57
N PRO A 9 8.20 0.08 0.85
CA PRO A 9 9.67 -0.01 0.79
C PRO A 9 10.33 1.05 -0.09
N HIS A 10 9.55 1.87 -0.81
CA HIS A 10 10.09 2.85 -1.77
C HIS A 10 9.55 4.25 -1.50
N ALA A 11 10.34 5.26 -1.87
CA ALA A 11 9.85 6.62 -1.93
C ALA A 11 8.74 6.74 -2.98
N LEU A 12 7.77 7.63 -2.73
CA LEU A 12 6.64 7.87 -3.62
C LEU A 12 6.72 9.25 -4.24
N ALA A 13 6.67 9.32 -5.56
CA ALA A 13 6.61 10.58 -6.28
C ALA A 13 5.17 10.91 -6.65
N LEU A 14 4.74 12.13 -6.36
CA LEU A 14 3.43 12.64 -6.74
C LEU A 14 3.52 13.43 -8.04
N ASN A 15 2.42 13.50 -8.79
CA ASN A 15 2.38 14.24 -10.04
C ASN A 15 2.71 15.73 -9.85
N SER A 16 2.50 16.25 -8.64
CA SER A 16 2.85 17.64 -8.28
C SER A 16 4.36 17.88 -8.18
N GLY A 17 5.17 16.83 -8.19
CA GLY A 17 6.61 16.91 -7.99
C GLY A 17 7.05 16.64 -6.55
N GLU A 18 6.12 16.53 -5.62
CA GLU A 18 6.43 16.18 -4.24
C GLU A 18 6.87 14.72 -4.15
N VAL A 19 7.84 14.44 -3.30
CA VAL A 19 8.32 13.08 -3.02
C VAL A 19 8.14 12.79 -1.55
N ILE A 20 7.50 11.65 -1.24
CA ILE A 20 7.33 11.19 0.13
C ILE A 20 8.31 10.03 0.33
N PRO A 21 9.37 10.24 1.13
CA PRO A 21 10.38 9.19 1.33
C PRO A 21 9.83 8.03 2.14
N ALA A 22 10.43 6.86 1.95
CA ALA A 22 10.12 5.70 2.78
C ALA A 22 10.50 5.99 4.23
N SER A 23 9.64 5.58 5.17
CA SER A 23 9.88 5.83 6.61
C SER A 23 10.93 4.91 7.22
N GLY A 24 11.27 3.82 6.53
CA GLY A 24 12.14 2.77 7.07
C GLY A 24 11.37 1.61 7.69
N ASN A 25 10.08 1.77 7.91
CA ASN A 25 9.19 0.71 8.36
C ASN A 25 8.24 0.35 7.23
N VAL A 26 7.88 -0.93 7.13
CA VAL A 26 7.00 -1.42 6.07
C VAL A 26 5.84 -2.19 6.69
N ALA A 27 4.61 -1.83 6.31
CA ALA A 27 3.43 -2.60 6.67
C ALA A 27 3.29 -3.78 5.69
N ARG A 28 3.00 -4.95 6.22
CA ARG A 28 2.93 -6.19 5.44
C ARG A 28 1.70 -6.99 5.82
N VAL A 29 1.21 -7.79 4.88
CA VAL A 29 0.17 -8.77 5.13
C VAL A 29 0.82 -10.13 5.33
N LYS A 30 0.46 -10.78 6.42
CA LYS A 30 0.87 -12.15 6.67
C LYS A 30 0.09 -13.05 5.71
N ALA A 31 0.79 -13.88 4.95
CA ALA A 31 0.16 -14.77 3.98
C ALA A 31 0.50 -16.22 4.28
N SER A 32 -0.47 -17.11 4.08
CA SER A 32 -0.26 -18.56 4.13
C SER A 32 -0.80 -19.18 2.84
N PHE A 33 -0.31 -20.37 2.53
CA PHE A 33 -0.72 -21.09 1.33
C PHE A 33 -1.27 -22.45 1.71
N SER A 34 -2.33 -22.87 1.02
CA SER A 34 -2.81 -24.26 1.11
C SER A 34 -1.82 -25.19 0.41
N GLU A 35 -2.03 -26.49 0.58
CA GLU A 35 -1.29 -27.47 -0.24
C GLU A 35 -1.73 -27.37 -1.69
N PHE A 36 -0.85 -27.81 -2.60
CA PHE A 36 -1.19 -27.87 -4.02
C PHE A 36 -2.15 -29.02 -4.28
N ASP A 37 -3.16 -28.77 -5.12
CA ASP A 37 -4.06 -29.81 -5.58
C ASP A 37 -3.44 -30.59 -6.75
N ALA A 38 -4.21 -31.52 -7.33
CA ALA A 38 -3.75 -32.36 -8.43
C ALA A 38 -3.37 -31.58 -9.69
N ASP A 39 -3.91 -30.38 -9.85
CA ASP A 39 -3.63 -29.50 -10.99
C ASP A 39 -2.46 -28.55 -10.73
N GLY A 40 -1.82 -28.64 -9.56
CA GLY A 40 -0.71 -27.77 -9.20
C GLY A 40 -1.15 -26.40 -8.70
N ILE A 41 -2.39 -26.28 -8.21
CA ILE A 41 -2.94 -25.01 -7.75
C ILE A 41 -3.06 -25.03 -6.24
N CYS A 42 -2.58 -23.97 -5.59
CA CYS A 42 -2.80 -23.72 -4.17
C CYS A 42 -3.61 -22.44 -4.00
N ARG A 43 -4.15 -22.25 -2.80
CA ARG A 43 -4.86 -21.03 -2.44
C ARG A 43 -4.01 -20.21 -1.47
N GLN A 44 -3.95 -18.92 -1.72
CA GLN A 44 -3.29 -17.97 -0.81
C GLN A 44 -4.34 -17.37 0.12
N VAL A 45 -4.06 -17.45 1.41
CA VAL A 45 -4.92 -16.86 2.44
C VAL A 45 -4.14 -15.74 3.12
N PHE A 46 -4.75 -14.55 3.19
CA PHE A 46 -4.16 -13.40 3.85
C PHE A 46 -4.62 -13.33 5.29
N GLY A 47 -3.66 -13.17 6.19
CA GLY A 47 -3.90 -13.02 7.62
C GLY A 47 -3.83 -11.56 8.06
N ASP A 48 -3.32 -11.34 9.27
CA ASP A 48 -3.26 -10.01 9.86
C ASP A 48 -2.24 -9.12 9.18
N VAL A 49 -2.48 -7.80 9.27
CA VAL A 49 -1.52 -6.79 8.82
C VAL A 49 -0.52 -6.54 9.95
N GLU A 50 0.77 -6.63 9.61
CA GLU A 50 1.87 -6.38 10.54
C GLU A 50 2.56 -5.06 10.20
N GLY A 51 3.10 -4.38 11.20
CA GLY A 51 3.88 -3.16 11.00
C GLY A 51 3.04 -1.90 10.81
N LEU A 52 1.72 -1.98 11.04
CA LEU A 52 0.85 -0.81 10.99
C LEU A 52 0.72 -0.22 12.38
N PRO A 53 1.20 1.03 12.60
CA PRO A 53 1.11 1.67 13.91
C PRO A 53 -0.33 1.98 14.31
N ALA A 54 -0.52 2.27 15.61
CA ALA A 54 -1.80 2.76 16.10
C ALA A 54 -2.16 4.10 15.46
N ALA A 55 -3.45 4.37 15.32
CA ALA A 55 -3.93 5.62 14.73
C ALA A 55 -3.52 6.83 15.56
N GLU A 56 -3.10 7.89 14.89
CA GLU A 56 -2.78 9.17 15.49
C GLU A 56 -3.52 10.29 14.77
N ASN A 57 -4.01 11.26 15.51
CA ASN A 57 -4.71 12.39 14.92
C ASN A 57 -3.82 13.14 13.91
N GLY A 58 -4.38 13.42 12.74
CA GLY A 58 -3.68 14.16 11.69
C GLY A 58 -2.63 13.35 10.94
N THR A 59 -2.54 12.05 11.18
CA THR A 59 -1.58 11.19 10.50
C THR A 59 -2.30 10.23 9.55
N LEU A 60 -1.79 10.13 8.31
CA LEU A 60 -2.23 9.16 7.31
C LEU A 60 -1.06 8.22 7.00
N TYR A 61 -1.33 6.93 7.01
CA TYR A 61 -0.33 5.91 6.71
C TYR A 61 -0.50 5.44 5.28
N ILE A 62 0.60 5.41 4.54
CA ILE A 62 0.63 4.96 3.15
C ILE A 62 1.11 3.51 3.13
N VAL A 63 0.30 2.64 2.54
CA VAL A 63 0.60 1.20 2.45
C VAL A 63 0.43 0.74 1.01
N SER A 64 0.86 -0.48 0.71
CA SER A 64 0.60 -1.07 -0.61
C SER A 64 -0.89 -1.35 -0.80
N ALA A 65 -1.31 -1.47 -2.06
CA ALA A 65 -2.71 -1.80 -2.38
C ALA A 65 -3.15 -3.11 -1.73
N LEU A 66 -2.24 -4.09 -1.65
CA LEU A 66 -2.51 -5.37 -1.02
C LEU A 66 -2.83 -5.23 0.48
N VAL A 67 -2.03 -4.42 1.18
CA VAL A 67 -2.25 -4.17 2.62
C VAL A 67 -3.56 -3.42 2.82
N LEU A 68 -3.84 -2.42 1.99
CA LEU A 68 -5.10 -1.68 2.07
C LEU A 68 -6.31 -2.61 1.89
N ALA A 69 -6.26 -3.49 0.90
CA ALA A 69 -7.33 -4.46 0.65
C ALA A 69 -7.52 -5.41 1.83
N ALA A 70 -6.43 -5.83 2.47
CA ALA A 70 -6.49 -6.74 3.61
C ALA A 70 -7.14 -6.10 4.84
N LEU A 71 -7.08 -4.78 4.97
CA LEU A 71 -7.71 -4.05 6.07
C LEU A 71 -9.22 -3.95 5.92
N LYS A 72 -9.75 -4.11 4.71
CA LYS A 72 -11.20 -4.13 4.41
C LYS A 72 -11.96 -2.93 4.98
N GLY A 73 -11.35 -1.74 4.93
CA GLY A 73 -11.97 -0.52 5.42
C GLY A 73 -11.98 -0.36 6.93
N SER A 74 -11.27 -1.20 7.68
CA SER A 74 -11.22 -1.13 9.14
C SER A 74 -10.43 0.08 9.67
N ARG A 75 -9.62 0.72 8.85
CA ARG A 75 -8.78 1.86 9.21
C ARG A 75 -9.00 2.99 8.21
N SER A 76 -9.59 4.09 8.66
CA SER A 76 -9.84 5.28 7.82
C SER A 76 -8.60 6.15 7.63
N ASP A 77 -7.55 5.93 8.41
CA ASP A 77 -6.29 6.65 8.36
C ASP A 77 -5.24 5.99 7.47
N VAL A 78 -5.62 4.99 6.69
CA VAL A 78 -4.70 4.24 5.82
C VAL A 78 -5.10 4.43 4.36
N VAL A 79 -4.11 4.74 3.53
CA VAL A 79 -4.30 4.98 2.10
C VAL A 79 -3.24 4.22 1.30
N ALA A 80 -3.48 4.05 0.01
CA ALA A 80 -2.51 3.45 -0.91
C ALA A 80 -2.30 4.37 -2.11
N PRO A 81 -1.13 4.31 -2.77
CA PRO A 81 -0.92 5.11 -3.98
C PRO A 81 -1.92 4.75 -5.07
N ALA A 82 -2.43 5.78 -5.76
CA ALA A 82 -3.44 5.62 -6.81
C ALA A 82 -2.82 5.14 -8.13
N THR A 83 -2.20 3.97 -8.11
CA THR A 83 -1.46 3.42 -9.25
C THR A 83 -2.36 2.97 -10.40
N GLY A 84 -3.61 2.65 -10.12
CA GLY A 84 -4.59 2.29 -11.16
C GLY A 84 -5.37 3.48 -11.71
N HIS A 85 -5.10 4.68 -11.22
CA HIS A 85 -5.81 5.87 -11.66
C HIS A 85 -5.35 6.31 -13.06
N PRO A 86 -6.26 6.83 -13.93
CA PRO A 86 -5.88 7.30 -15.27
C PRO A 86 -4.80 8.38 -15.30
N LEU A 87 -4.67 9.18 -14.23
CA LEU A 87 -3.66 10.23 -14.12
C LEU A 87 -2.30 9.73 -13.62
N CYS A 88 -2.18 8.45 -13.30
CA CYS A 88 -0.90 7.86 -12.92
C CYS A 88 0.06 7.92 -14.11
N ILE A 89 1.25 8.49 -13.89
CA ILE A 89 2.25 8.64 -14.94
C ILE A 89 3.14 7.41 -14.94
N ARG A 90 3.24 6.78 -16.12
CA ARG A 90 4.08 5.60 -16.33
C ARG A 90 5.13 5.92 -17.38
N GLU A 91 6.28 5.31 -17.23
CA GLU A 91 7.39 5.43 -18.17
C GLU A 91 8.01 4.05 -18.35
N ASN A 92 8.07 3.57 -19.61
CA ASN A 92 8.58 2.23 -19.92
C ASN A 92 7.89 1.10 -19.15
N GLY A 93 6.57 1.23 -18.90
CA GLY A 93 5.79 0.26 -18.16
C GLY A 93 5.93 0.35 -16.65
N MET A 94 6.78 1.24 -16.15
CA MET A 94 6.98 1.45 -14.72
C MET A 94 6.26 2.71 -14.25
N ILE A 95 5.79 2.69 -13.00
CA ILE A 95 5.13 3.85 -12.41
C ILE A 95 6.18 4.89 -12.05
N LYS A 96 6.04 6.09 -12.62
CA LYS A 96 6.91 7.22 -12.35
C LYS A 96 6.37 8.10 -11.24
N SER A 97 5.06 8.40 -11.28
CA SER A 97 4.40 9.21 -10.26
C SER A 97 2.92 8.89 -10.22
N VAL A 98 2.28 9.26 -9.12
CA VAL A 98 0.84 9.05 -8.90
C VAL A 98 0.16 10.39 -8.63
N PRO A 99 -1.14 10.52 -9.00
CA PRO A 99 -1.87 11.78 -8.74
C PRO A 99 -2.22 11.99 -7.27
N GLY A 100 -2.23 10.93 -6.50
CA GLY A 100 -2.61 10.96 -5.10
C GLY A 100 -2.77 9.55 -4.56
N PHE A 101 -3.73 9.39 -3.63
CA PHE A 101 -3.93 8.14 -2.91
C PHE A 101 -5.37 7.67 -3.03
N VAL A 102 -5.57 6.37 -2.84
CA VAL A 102 -6.90 5.75 -2.75
C VAL A 102 -7.09 5.14 -1.37
N GLN A 103 -8.36 4.97 -1.03
CA GLN A 103 -8.73 4.43 0.26
C GLN A 103 -9.77 3.31 0.12
#